data_1b3a87dab1839fc3bee25c5818edaeee
#
_entry.id   1b3a87dab1839fc3bee25c5818edaeee
#
_cell.length_a   1.000
_cell.length_b   1.000
_cell.length_c   1.000
_cell.angle_alpha   90.00
_cell.angle_beta   90.00
_cell.angle_gamma   90.00
#
_symmetry.space_group_name_H-M   'P 1'
#
loop_
_entity.id
_entity.type
_entity.pdbx_description
1 polymer ?
#
loop_
_entity_poly.entity_id
_entity_poly.type
_entity_poly.pdbx_seq_one_letter_code
_entity_poly.pdbx_strand_id
1 'polypeptide(L)'
;MPKIDLSTIPEQSGTNYPAPHDEKVKARRWKRVGEAGGLSLLGVNLCTIPGGTWSSQMHDHSHEDEFLIVLSGEGRLVTSAGEDTLKRGDMAAFPAKGEAHHIRNDGSEDLVFLVVSNRDERDGCTYPGIDMKVGPDGIYRRADGTPY
;
A
#
# COMPACT_ATOMS: atom_id res chain seq x y z
N MET A 1 -10.84 23.11 -13.11
CA MET A 1 -11.79 22.68 -12.07
C MET A 1 -11.07 21.76 -11.10
N PRO A 2 -11.14 22.00 -9.78
CA PRO A 2 -10.45 21.13 -8.80
C PRO A 2 -11.12 19.76 -8.60
N LYS A 3 -12.29 19.51 -9.20
CA LYS A 3 -12.95 18.20 -9.16
C LYS A 3 -12.18 17.19 -10.02
N ILE A 4 -11.88 16.03 -9.44
CA ILE A 4 -11.19 14.94 -10.13
C ILE A 4 -12.23 13.98 -10.72
N ASP A 5 -12.05 13.65 -12.01
CA ASP A 5 -12.84 12.60 -12.67
C ASP A 5 -12.03 11.30 -12.68
N LEU A 6 -12.43 10.35 -11.86
CA LEU A 6 -11.78 9.05 -11.74
C LEU A 6 -11.76 8.23 -13.03
N SER A 7 -12.72 8.50 -13.96
CA SER A 7 -12.79 7.78 -15.24
C SER A 7 -11.63 8.13 -16.18
N THR A 8 -11.02 9.31 -15.98
CA THR A 8 -9.90 9.78 -16.80
C THR A 8 -8.53 9.34 -16.29
N ILE A 9 -8.47 8.80 -15.08
CA ILE A 9 -7.19 8.37 -14.48
C ILE A 9 -6.91 6.92 -14.90
N PRO A 10 -5.76 6.67 -15.57
CA PRO A 10 -5.39 5.30 -15.93
C PRO A 10 -5.20 4.43 -14.68
N GLU A 11 -5.76 3.22 -14.72
CA GLU A 11 -5.53 2.22 -13.70
C GLU A 11 -4.20 1.52 -13.96
N GLN A 12 -3.38 1.43 -12.94
CA GLN A 12 -2.12 0.69 -12.93
C GLN A 12 -2.31 -0.64 -12.19
N SER A 13 -1.46 -1.62 -12.49
CA SER A 13 -1.45 -2.90 -11.79
C SER A 13 -0.03 -3.43 -11.62
N GLY A 14 0.14 -4.35 -10.68
CA GLY A 14 1.43 -5.01 -10.46
C GLY A 14 2.10 -4.58 -9.17
N THR A 15 3.40 -4.87 -9.10
CA THR A 15 4.26 -4.52 -7.97
C THR A 15 5.71 -4.49 -8.43
N ASN A 16 6.56 -3.75 -7.73
CA ASN A 16 8.01 -3.75 -7.91
C ASN A 16 8.71 -4.76 -6.99
N TYR A 17 7.96 -5.50 -6.17
CA TYR A 17 8.57 -6.52 -5.33
C TYR A 17 9.29 -7.57 -6.17
N PRO A 18 10.52 -7.96 -5.78
CA PRO A 18 11.21 -9.07 -6.42
C PRO A 18 10.53 -10.41 -6.09
N ALA A 19 10.66 -11.37 -6.98
CA ALA A 19 10.21 -12.74 -6.73
C ALA A 19 10.99 -13.36 -5.54
N PRO A 20 10.35 -14.18 -4.69
CA PRO A 20 8.96 -14.65 -4.76
C PRO A 20 7.94 -13.72 -4.04
N HIS A 21 8.36 -12.55 -3.59
CA HIS A 21 7.55 -11.64 -2.76
C HIS A 21 6.46 -10.90 -3.55
N ASP A 22 6.47 -11.00 -4.88
CA ASP A 22 5.50 -10.39 -5.77
C ASP A 22 4.17 -11.17 -5.88
N GLU A 23 4.18 -12.50 -5.65
CA GLU A 23 3.07 -13.38 -6.03
C GLU A 23 1.71 -12.98 -5.46
N LYS A 24 1.64 -12.61 -4.19
CA LYS A 24 0.39 -12.22 -3.53
C LYS A 24 -0.04 -10.79 -3.83
N VAL A 25 0.86 -9.97 -4.38
CA VAL A 25 0.67 -8.52 -4.52
C VAL A 25 0.50 -8.09 -5.97
N LYS A 26 1.01 -8.83 -6.93
CA LYS A 26 1.05 -8.45 -8.36
C LYS A 26 -0.31 -8.21 -9.02
N ALA A 27 -1.39 -8.70 -8.44
CA ALA A 27 -2.73 -8.49 -8.96
C ALA A 27 -3.43 -7.22 -8.43
N ARG A 28 -2.83 -6.50 -7.48
CA ARG A 28 -3.37 -5.23 -7.01
C ARG A 28 -3.43 -4.20 -8.13
N ARG A 29 -4.42 -3.31 -8.05
CA ARG A 29 -4.60 -2.21 -8.99
C ARG A 29 -4.71 -0.90 -8.24
N TRP A 30 -4.30 0.21 -8.88
CA TRP A 30 -4.46 1.53 -8.28
C TRP A 30 -4.58 2.63 -9.32
N LYS A 31 -5.19 3.74 -8.90
CA LYS A 31 -5.21 5.00 -9.64
C LYS A 31 -4.52 6.08 -8.83
N ARG A 32 -3.62 6.84 -9.44
CA ARG A 32 -2.85 7.92 -8.80
C ARG A 32 -3.67 9.21 -8.76
N VAL A 33 -4.61 9.27 -7.83
CA VAL A 33 -5.58 10.37 -7.71
C VAL A 33 -4.91 11.69 -7.34
N GLY A 34 -3.94 11.65 -6.42
CA GLY A 34 -3.21 12.84 -5.99
C GLY A 34 -2.42 13.48 -7.14
N GLU A 35 -1.73 12.67 -7.93
CA GLU A 35 -0.97 13.17 -9.09
C GLU A 35 -1.89 13.77 -10.15
N ALA A 36 -3.02 13.12 -10.42
CA ALA A 36 -4.04 13.66 -11.34
C ALA A 36 -4.62 15.00 -10.87
N GLY A 37 -4.67 15.21 -9.55
CA GLY A 37 -5.08 16.47 -8.94
C GLY A 37 -3.95 17.50 -8.78
N GLY A 38 -2.71 17.20 -9.20
CA GLY A 38 -1.55 18.07 -9.07
C GLY A 38 -0.96 18.19 -7.67
N LEU A 39 -1.24 17.24 -6.76
CA LEU A 39 -0.67 17.23 -5.42
C LEU A 39 0.81 16.83 -5.46
N SER A 40 1.66 17.58 -4.77
CA SER A 40 3.09 17.30 -4.67
C SER A 40 3.55 16.82 -3.29
N LEU A 41 2.83 17.23 -2.24
CA LEU A 41 3.19 16.89 -0.86
C LEU A 41 2.47 15.65 -0.34
N LEU A 42 1.42 15.22 -1.02
CA LEU A 42 0.62 14.06 -0.64
C LEU A 42 0.56 13.04 -1.77
N GLY A 43 0.76 11.79 -1.42
CA GLY A 43 0.37 10.64 -2.22
C GLY A 43 -1.10 10.30 -1.92
N VAL A 44 -1.94 10.22 -2.95
CA VAL A 44 -3.33 9.79 -2.81
C VAL A 44 -3.63 8.77 -3.87
N ASN A 45 -3.89 7.54 -3.46
CA ASN A 45 -4.18 6.44 -4.37
C ASN A 45 -5.52 5.78 -4.06
N LEU A 46 -6.28 5.52 -5.10
CA LEU A 46 -7.45 4.65 -5.02
C LEU A 46 -6.98 3.23 -5.35
N CYS A 47 -7.00 2.36 -4.37
CA CYS A 47 -6.48 1.00 -4.47
C CYS A 47 -7.62 -0.02 -4.56
N THR A 48 -7.43 -1.02 -5.42
CA THR A 48 -8.32 -2.17 -5.56
C THR A 48 -7.51 -3.45 -5.36
N ILE A 49 -7.93 -4.25 -4.38
CA ILE A 49 -7.29 -5.51 -4.01
C ILE A 49 -8.24 -6.65 -4.37
N PRO A 50 -7.96 -7.39 -5.44
CA PRO A 50 -8.79 -8.53 -5.83
C PRO A 50 -8.85 -9.62 -4.75
N GLY A 51 -9.92 -10.41 -4.75
CA GLY A 51 -10.07 -11.54 -3.84
C GLY A 51 -8.87 -12.51 -3.89
N GLY A 52 -8.42 -12.97 -2.73
CA GLY A 52 -7.28 -13.87 -2.57
C GLY A 52 -5.90 -13.20 -2.68
N THR A 53 -5.83 -11.87 -2.75
CA THR A 53 -4.58 -11.10 -2.91
C THR A 53 -4.34 -10.12 -1.76
N TRP A 54 -3.16 -9.50 -1.75
CA TRP A 54 -2.69 -8.60 -0.70
C TRP A 54 -2.41 -7.20 -1.26
N SER A 55 -2.52 -6.18 -0.40
CA SER A 55 -2.16 -4.81 -0.75
C SER A 55 -0.65 -4.62 -0.91
N SER A 56 0.12 -5.31 -0.06
CA SER A 56 1.58 -5.22 0.04
C SER A 56 2.10 -6.43 0.82
N GLN A 57 3.40 -6.60 0.91
CA GLN A 57 4.04 -7.35 1.99
C GLN A 57 3.89 -6.56 3.30
N MET A 58 3.96 -7.26 4.45
CA MET A 58 3.97 -6.60 5.75
C MET A 58 5.16 -5.64 5.81
N HIS A 59 4.92 -4.37 6.11
CA HIS A 59 5.95 -3.33 6.06
C HIS A 59 5.67 -2.19 7.04
N ASP A 60 6.70 -1.44 7.34
CA ASP A 60 6.62 -0.13 7.97
C ASP A 60 7.42 0.89 7.15
N HIS A 61 7.03 2.15 7.25
CA HIS A 61 7.69 3.28 6.62
C HIS A 61 8.61 4.00 7.59
N SER A 62 9.75 4.48 7.10
CA SER A 62 10.71 5.22 7.93
C SER A 62 10.36 6.69 8.14
N HIS A 63 9.66 7.34 7.19
CA HIS A 63 9.36 8.78 7.18
C HIS A 63 7.97 9.16 6.71
N GLU A 64 7.21 8.24 6.12
CA GLU A 64 5.87 8.51 5.63
C GLU A 64 4.82 7.98 6.59
N ASP A 65 3.87 8.84 6.97
CA ASP A 65 2.63 8.43 7.60
C ASP A 65 1.65 7.99 6.53
N GLU A 66 0.86 6.97 6.81
CA GLU A 66 -0.22 6.53 5.94
C GLU A 66 -1.57 6.58 6.66
N PHE A 67 -2.60 6.92 5.90
CA PHE A 67 -3.99 6.86 6.32
C PHE A 67 -4.82 6.22 5.23
N LEU A 68 -5.75 5.35 5.59
CA LEU A 68 -6.68 4.78 4.63
C LEU A 68 -8.14 4.82 5.12
N ILE A 69 -9.04 4.81 4.14
CA ILE A 69 -10.47 4.60 4.36
C ILE A 69 -11.01 3.58 3.37
N VAL A 70 -11.73 2.58 3.86
CA VAL A 70 -12.36 1.56 3.02
C VAL A 70 -13.63 2.14 2.37
N LEU A 71 -13.70 2.06 1.05
CA LEU A 71 -14.82 2.57 0.25
C LEU A 71 -15.82 1.47 -0.11
N SER A 72 -15.34 0.24 -0.36
CA SER A 72 -16.21 -0.92 -0.64
C SER A 72 -15.47 -2.23 -0.39
N GLY A 73 -16.22 -3.30 -0.23
CA GLY A 73 -15.69 -4.61 0.08
C GLY A 73 -15.31 -4.79 1.55
N GLU A 74 -14.66 -5.89 1.84
CA GLU A 74 -14.17 -6.27 3.17
C GLU A 74 -12.75 -6.84 3.05
N GLY A 75 -11.90 -6.55 4.02
CA GLY A 75 -10.54 -7.07 4.09
C GLY A 75 -10.07 -7.32 5.52
N ARG A 76 -8.84 -7.78 5.64
CA ARG A 76 -8.15 -8.00 6.91
C ARG A 76 -6.97 -7.04 7.00
N LEU A 77 -6.97 -6.19 8.02
CA LEU A 77 -5.78 -5.49 8.47
C LEU A 77 -4.96 -6.47 9.32
N VAL A 78 -3.72 -6.68 8.93
CA VAL A 78 -2.78 -7.55 9.64
C VAL A 78 -1.64 -6.71 10.17
N THR A 79 -1.36 -6.85 11.46
CA THR A 79 -0.25 -6.20 12.17
C THR A 79 0.46 -7.21 13.07
N SER A 80 1.53 -6.81 13.73
CA SER A 80 2.20 -7.66 14.74
C SER A 80 1.31 -7.93 15.97
N ALA A 81 0.36 -7.03 16.25
CA ALA A 81 -0.58 -7.19 17.38
C ALA A 81 -1.76 -8.14 17.07
N GLY A 82 -1.99 -8.46 15.79
CA GLY A 82 -3.09 -9.34 15.38
C GLY A 82 -3.77 -8.92 14.09
N GLU A 83 -4.99 -9.38 13.92
CA GLU A 83 -5.80 -9.12 12.72
C GLU A 83 -7.13 -8.48 13.09
N ASP A 84 -7.52 -7.45 12.33
CA ASP A 84 -8.83 -6.82 12.41
C ASP A 84 -9.55 -6.87 11.06
N THR A 85 -10.86 -6.94 11.10
CA THR A 85 -11.68 -6.82 9.88
C THR A 85 -11.85 -5.35 9.51
N LEU A 86 -11.60 -5.03 8.24
CA LEU A 86 -11.88 -3.73 7.64
C LEU A 86 -13.10 -3.83 6.73
N LYS A 87 -14.10 -2.97 6.95
CA LYS A 87 -15.32 -2.86 6.15
C LYS A 87 -15.49 -1.44 5.62
N ARG A 88 -16.42 -1.27 4.71
CA ARG A 88 -16.78 0.05 4.19
C ARG A 88 -16.98 1.07 5.31
N GLY A 89 -16.26 2.18 5.25
CA GLY A 89 -16.26 3.28 6.21
C GLY A 89 -15.22 3.14 7.33
N ASP A 90 -14.61 1.97 7.52
CA ASP A 90 -13.53 1.81 8.48
C ASP A 90 -12.27 2.54 8.00
N MET A 91 -11.50 3.00 8.98
CA MET A 91 -10.28 3.78 8.77
C MET A 91 -9.11 3.16 9.52
N ALA A 92 -7.92 3.32 8.99
CA ALA A 92 -6.68 2.94 9.67
C ALA A 92 -5.61 4.01 9.44
N ALA A 93 -4.73 4.16 10.41
CA ALA A 93 -3.61 5.10 10.35
C ALA A 93 -2.32 4.41 10.78
N PHE A 94 -1.26 4.65 10.04
CA PHE A 94 0.04 4.03 10.22
C PHE A 94 1.10 5.13 10.29
N PRO A 95 1.51 5.53 11.49
CA PRO A 95 2.57 6.53 11.64
C PRO A 95 3.91 5.97 11.18
N ALA A 96 4.75 6.84 10.64
CA ALA A 96 6.14 6.52 10.32
C ALA A 96 6.86 5.90 11.52
N LYS A 97 7.65 4.87 11.29
CA LYS A 97 8.33 4.07 12.33
C LYS A 97 7.36 3.40 13.31
N GLY A 98 6.11 3.27 12.89
CA GLY A 98 5.08 2.60 13.66
C GLY A 98 5.07 1.09 13.45
N GLU A 99 3.93 0.49 13.73
CA GLU A 99 3.75 -0.95 13.59
C GLU A 99 3.67 -1.36 12.12
N ALA A 100 4.41 -2.40 11.76
CA ALA A 100 4.33 -2.97 10.42
C ALA A 100 2.93 -3.53 10.14
N HIS A 101 2.46 -3.34 8.92
CA HIS A 101 1.12 -3.69 8.52
C HIS A 101 1.03 -4.12 7.06
N HIS A 102 -0.03 -4.82 6.73
CA HIS A 102 -0.55 -4.98 5.38
C HIS A 102 -2.05 -5.30 5.41
N ILE A 103 -2.69 -5.27 4.24
CA ILE A 103 -4.09 -5.61 4.10
C ILE A 103 -4.21 -6.82 3.18
N ARG A 104 -4.98 -7.83 3.62
CA ARG A 104 -5.35 -8.99 2.82
C ARG A 104 -6.81 -8.89 2.42
N ASN A 105 -7.11 -9.34 1.23
CA ASN A 105 -8.47 -9.63 0.81
C ASN A 105 -8.64 -11.15 0.75
N ASP A 106 -9.17 -11.73 1.81
CA ASP A 106 -9.39 -13.19 1.91
C ASP A 106 -10.75 -13.61 1.31
N GLY A 107 -11.55 -12.64 0.84
CA GLY A 107 -12.84 -12.85 0.20
C GLY A 107 -12.75 -13.10 -1.31
N SER A 108 -13.91 -13.06 -1.98
CA SER A 108 -14.02 -13.22 -3.44
C SER A 108 -14.27 -11.89 -4.18
N GLU A 109 -14.82 -10.90 -3.50
CA GLU A 109 -15.14 -9.58 -4.06
C GLU A 109 -13.93 -8.65 -3.92
N ASP A 110 -13.84 -7.63 -4.80
CA ASP A 110 -12.80 -6.61 -4.71
C ASP A 110 -12.94 -5.80 -3.41
N LEU A 111 -11.81 -5.58 -2.73
CA LEU A 111 -11.69 -4.59 -1.67
C LEU A 111 -11.16 -3.29 -2.27
N VAL A 112 -11.86 -2.17 -2.03
CA VAL A 112 -11.47 -0.85 -2.52
C VAL A 112 -11.27 0.10 -1.36
N PHE A 113 -10.13 0.77 -1.31
CA PHE A 113 -9.84 1.80 -0.31
C PHE A 113 -9.05 2.97 -0.92
N LEU A 114 -9.21 4.13 -0.30
CA LEU A 114 -8.37 5.29 -0.56
C LEU A 114 -7.23 5.30 0.47
N VAL A 115 -5.99 5.40 -0.01
CA VAL A 115 -4.83 5.59 0.86
C VAL A 115 -4.21 6.95 0.60
N VAL A 116 -3.83 7.62 1.69
CA VAL A 116 -3.18 8.94 1.67
C VAL A 116 -1.89 8.84 2.48
N SER A 117 -0.80 9.34 1.93
CA SER A 117 0.48 9.47 2.64
C SER A 117 1.10 10.85 2.37
N ASN A 118 1.93 11.34 3.28
CA ASN A 118 2.86 12.40 2.92
C ASN A 118 3.92 11.84 1.96
N ARG A 119 4.62 12.71 1.27
CA ARG A 119 5.76 12.34 0.43
C ARG A 119 7.04 12.84 1.11
N ASP A 120 7.95 11.92 1.43
CA ASP A 120 9.25 12.23 1.99
C ASP A 120 10.35 11.51 1.20
N GLU A 121 11.26 12.28 0.61
CA GLU A 121 12.34 11.74 -0.22
C GLU A 121 13.32 10.83 0.55
N ARG A 122 13.27 10.86 1.88
CA ARG A 122 14.10 10.01 2.75
C ARG A 122 13.43 8.68 3.08
N ASP A 123 12.17 8.48 2.65
CA ASP A 123 11.40 7.31 3.04
C ASP A 123 12.00 6.02 2.50
N GLY A 124 11.78 4.97 3.26
CA GLY A 124 12.10 3.59 2.91
C GLY A 124 11.25 2.65 3.74
N CYS A 125 11.21 1.39 3.36
CA CYS A 125 10.43 0.39 4.06
C CYS A 125 11.30 -0.76 4.55
N THR A 126 10.94 -1.27 5.72
CA THR A 126 11.38 -2.58 6.19
C THR A 126 10.23 -3.58 6.09
N TYR A 127 10.57 -4.86 5.98
CA TYR A 127 9.60 -5.93 5.72
C TYR A 127 9.82 -7.05 6.75
N PRO A 128 9.23 -6.97 7.95
CA PRO A 128 9.39 -7.98 8.98
C PRO A 128 8.98 -9.37 8.50
N GLY A 129 9.80 -10.36 8.82
CA GLY A 129 9.55 -11.76 8.47
C GLY A 129 10.04 -12.19 7.08
N ILE A 130 10.53 -11.28 6.27
CA ILE A 130 11.17 -11.59 4.98
C ILE A 130 12.51 -10.87 4.85
N ASP A 131 13.42 -11.43 4.04
CA ASP A 131 14.76 -10.86 3.83
C ASP A 131 14.73 -9.76 2.78
N MET A 132 14.02 -8.66 3.08
CA MET A 132 13.84 -7.57 2.14
C MET A 132 13.77 -6.21 2.84
N LYS A 133 14.36 -5.21 2.22
CA LYS A 133 14.20 -3.78 2.56
C LYS A 133 14.31 -2.94 1.29
N VAL A 134 13.77 -1.73 1.33
CA VAL A 134 13.92 -0.73 0.27
C VAL A 134 14.28 0.61 0.90
N GLY A 135 15.26 1.28 0.32
CA GLY A 135 15.66 2.63 0.74
C GLY A 135 15.07 3.71 -0.17
N PRO A 136 15.49 4.98 0.06
CA PRO A 136 15.04 6.13 -0.74
C PRO A 136 15.35 6.02 -2.24
N ASP A 137 16.31 5.20 -2.62
CA ASP A 137 16.68 4.93 -4.01
C ASP A 137 15.72 3.97 -4.74
N GLY A 138 14.73 3.42 -4.03
CA GLY A 138 13.75 2.49 -4.59
C GLY A 138 14.29 1.09 -4.93
N ILE A 139 15.54 0.78 -4.55
CA ILE A 139 16.16 -0.51 -4.84
C ILE A 139 15.88 -1.49 -3.71
N TYR A 140 15.26 -2.60 -4.04
CA TYR A 140 15.04 -3.70 -3.09
C TYR A 140 16.33 -4.45 -2.84
N ARG A 141 16.64 -4.67 -1.57
CA ARG A 141 17.86 -5.34 -1.10
C ARG A 141 17.52 -6.35 -0.02
N ARG A 142 18.39 -7.34 0.11
CA ARG A 142 18.40 -8.25 1.27
C ARG A 142 18.92 -7.54 2.52
N ALA A 143 18.79 -8.16 3.67
CA ALA A 143 19.28 -7.62 4.94
C ALA A 143 20.78 -7.33 4.91
N ASP A 144 21.57 -8.14 4.21
CA ASP A 144 23.01 -7.96 4.03
C ASP A 144 23.39 -6.79 3.09
N GLY A 145 22.40 -6.16 2.44
CA GLY A 145 22.57 -5.03 1.53
C GLY A 145 22.72 -5.41 0.07
N THR A 146 22.75 -6.69 -0.28
CA THR A 146 22.81 -7.12 -1.69
C THR A 146 21.48 -6.85 -2.40
N PRO A 147 21.49 -6.31 -3.63
CA PRO A 147 20.27 -6.16 -4.44
C PRO A 147 19.63 -7.52 -4.77
N TYR A 148 18.31 -7.47 -4.96
CA TYR A 148 17.57 -8.58 -5.56
C TYR A 148 17.81 -8.68 -7.04
#